data_3f2966095f32e0866277102b02e0257e
#
_entry.id   3f2966095f32e0866277102b02e0257e
#
_cell.length_a   1.000
_cell.length_b   1.000
_cell.length_c   1.000
_cell.angle_alpha   90.00
_cell.angle_beta   90.00
_cell.angle_gamma   90.00
#
_symmetry.space_group_name_H-M   'P 1'
#
loop_
_entity.id
_entity.type
_entity.pdbx_description
1 polymer ?
#
loop_
_entity_poly.entity_id
_entity_poly.type
_entity_poly.pdbx_seq_one_letter_code
_entity_poly.pdbx_strand_id
1 'polypeptide(L)'
;MDAMTKGKELIIDYLDVMTLDPFTGIKLPNGLSLTYPELTRHSSGEFTYKTRMGINKIYGGKVAENLCQAVARCIIGEQIIEIEKKYRVVLTVHDAIACVVPDEEAHTARAYIEECMRTPPRWAPELPLDCESGMAQNYGDC
;
A
#
# COMPACT_ATOMS: atom_id res chain seq x y z
N MET A 1 -6.32 18.67 -0.20
CA MET A 1 -6.88 18.91 -1.55
C MET A 1 -6.64 20.33 -2.03
N ASP A 2 -6.89 21.35 -1.22
CA ASP A 2 -6.60 22.74 -1.63
C ASP A 2 -5.12 22.98 -1.95
N ALA A 3 -4.20 22.32 -1.26
CA ALA A 3 -2.77 22.40 -1.55
C ALA A 3 -2.44 21.84 -2.97
N MET A 4 -3.06 20.72 -3.34
CA MET A 4 -2.88 20.10 -4.67
C MET A 4 -3.41 20.99 -5.80
N THR A 5 -4.56 21.65 -5.59
CA THR A 5 -5.13 22.55 -6.61
C THR A 5 -4.38 23.89 -6.72
N LYS A 6 -3.67 24.31 -5.69
CA LYS A 6 -2.91 25.58 -5.65
C LYS A 6 -1.42 25.43 -5.92
N GLY A 7 -0.98 24.23 -6.26
CA GLY A 7 0.44 23.95 -6.53
C GLY A 7 1.36 24.17 -5.33
N LYS A 8 0.87 23.95 -4.10
CA LYS A 8 1.66 24.07 -2.87
C LYS A 8 2.15 22.70 -2.44
N GLU A 9 3.45 22.63 -2.18
CA GLU A 9 4.03 21.49 -1.48
C GLU A 9 3.50 21.45 -0.04
N LEU A 10 3.04 20.29 0.41
CA LEU A 10 2.64 20.04 1.78
C LEU A 10 3.37 18.80 2.29
N ILE A 11 4.19 18.97 3.32
CA ILE A 11 4.82 17.84 4.02
C ILE A 11 3.78 17.30 5.01
N ILE A 12 3.45 16.03 4.92
CA ILE A 12 2.58 15.35 5.87
C ILE A 12 3.45 14.85 7.02
N ASP A 13 3.37 15.54 8.14
CA ASP A 13 4.33 15.65 9.24
C ASP A 13 4.57 14.37 10.08
N TYR A 14 3.92 13.26 9.83
CA TYR A 14 4.11 12.04 10.63
C TYR A 14 5.06 11.00 10.00
N LEU A 15 5.29 11.14 8.73
CA LEU A 15 6.22 10.32 7.97
C LEU A 15 6.92 11.25 6.97
N ASP A 16 8.12 11.68 7.22
CA ASP A 16 8.99 12.44 6.26
C ASP A 16 9.11 11.78 4.86
N VAL A 17 8.30 10.76 4.64
CA VAL A 17 8.31 9.83 3.51
C VAL A 17 7.20 10.13 2.50
N MET A 18 6.23 10.99 2.84
CA MET A 18 5.13 11.33 1.94
C MET A 18 5.12 12.83 1.65
N THR A 19 5.35 13.19 0.40
CA THR A 19 5.28 14.57 -0.07
C THR A 19 4.12 14.76 -1.04
N LEU A 20 3.45 15.90 -0.94
CA LEU A 20 2.48 16.36 -1.92
C LEU A 20 3.23 17.11 -3.01
N ASP A 21 3.29 16.51 -4.19
CA ASP A 21 3.76 17.19 -5.39
C ASP A 21 2.55 17.68 -6.18
N PRO A 22 2.45 18.99 -6.47
CA PRO A 22 1.32 19.56 -7.20
C PRO A 22 1.14 18.99 -8.61
N PHE A 23 2.21 18.44 -9.20
CA PHE A 23 2.19 17.88 -10.55
C PHE A 23 2.02 16.37 -10.59
N THR A 24 2.58 15.66 -9.59
CA THR A 24 2.60 14.20 -9.57
C THR A 24 1.65 13.57 -8.54
N GLY A 25 1.06 14.37 -7.65
CA GLY A 25 0.14 13.90 -6.61
C GLY A 25 0.80 13.61 -5.27
N ILE A 26 0.34 12.59 -4.55
CA ILE A 26 0.90 12.19 -3.25
C ILE A 26 1.96 11.14 -3.49
N LYS A 27 3.22 11.47 -3.22
CA LYS A 27 4.33 10.53 -3.33
C LYS A 27 4.25 9.50 -2.19
N LEU A 28 4.39 8.24 -2.54
CA LEU A 28 4.36 7.11 -1.61
C LEU A 28 5.79 6.67 -1.22
N PRO A 29 5.96 5.93 -0.10
CA PRO A 29 7.26 5.48 0.37
C PRO A 29 8.06 4.64 -0.64
N ASN A 30 7.34 3.89 -1.50
CA ASN A 30 7.94 3.07 -2.57
C ASN A 30 8.34 3.85 -3.83
N GLY A 31 8.21 5.19 -3.81
CA GLY A 31 8.53 6.06 -4.94
C GLY A 31 7.43 6.23 -5.99
N LEU A 32 6.34 5.48 -5.89
CA LEU A 32 5.15 5.70 -6.71
C LEU A 32 4.35 6.91 -6.23
N SER A 33 3.39 7.36 -7.04
CA SER A 33 2.52 8.48 -6.68
C SER A 33 1.04 8.12 -6.81
N LEU A 34 0.27 8.52 -5.82
CA LEU A 34 -1.19 8.48 -5.87
C LEU A 34 -1.67 9.74 -6.59
N THR A 35 -2.11 9.60 -7.84
CA THR A 35 -2.38 10.73 -8.73
C THR A 35 -3.87 11.01 -8.88
N TYR A 36 -4.20 12.30 -9.02
CA TYR A 36 -5.54 12.80 -9.35
C TYR A 36 -5.45 13.76 -10.55
N PRO A 37 -5.36 13.22 -11.78
CA PRO A 37 -5.17 14.04 -12.98
C PRO A 37 -6.27 15.07 -13.16
N GLU A 38 -5.92 16.27 -13.59
CA GLU A 38 -6.84 17.39 -13.83
C GLU A 38 -7.72 17.69 -12.59
N LEU A 39 -7.15 17.60 -11.37
CA LEU A 39 -7.87 17.90 -10.13
C LEU A 39 -8.38 19.34 -10.15
N THR A 40 -9.69 19.51 -10.14
CA THR A 40 -10.36 20.82 -10.25
C THR A 40 -11.30 21.02 -9.08
N ARG A 41 -11.28 22.23 -8.50
CA ARG A 41 -12.27 22.70 -7.54
C ARG A 41 -13.34 23.50 -8.24
N HIS A 42 -14.59 23.09 -8.10
CA HIS A 42 -15.75 23.80 -8.64
C HIS A 42 -16.21 24.94 -7.73
N SER A 43 -16.99 25.87 -8.25
CA SER A 43 -17.60 26.98 -7.48
C SER A 43 -18.51 26.49 -6.34
N SER A 44 -19.09 25.30 -6.47
CA SER A 44 -19.87 24.61 -5.43
C SER A 44 -19.01 24.11 -4.27
N GLY A 45 -17.67 24.17 -4.37
CA GLY A 45 -16.74 23.60 -3.39
C GLY A 45 -16.41 22.11 -3.62
N GLU A 46 -17.05 21.47 -4.59
CA GLU A 46 -16.75 20.08 -4.96
C GLU A 46 -15.41 19.98 -5.70
N PHE A 47 -14.74 18.83 -5.53
CA PHE A 47 -13.55 18.49 -6.30
C PHE A 47 -13.85 17.36 -7.28
N THR A 48 -13.28 17.46 -8.48
CA THR A 48 -13.32 16.40 -9.49
C THR A 48 -11.93 16.15 -10.07
N TYR A 49 -11.72 14.96 -10.58
CA TYR A 49 -10.50 14.58 -11.30
C TYR A 49 -10.84 13.68 -12.47
N LYS A 50 -9.94 13.59 -13.43
CA LYS A 50 -10.13 12.80 -14.64
C LYS A 50 -9.59 11.39 -14.48
N THR A 51 -10.37 10.41 -14.93
CA THR A 51 -9.97 9.02 -15.04
C THR A 51 -10.12 8.56 -16.50
N ARG A 52 -9.67 7.34 -16.78
CA ARG A 52 -9.90 6.73 -18.11
C ARG A 52 -11.39 6.56 -18.45
N MET A 53 -12.25 6.45 -17.43
CA MET A 53 -13.70 6.26 -17.59
C MET A 53 -14.50 7.56 -17.54
N GLY A 54 -13.84 8.71 -17.33
CA GLY A 54 -14.49 10.02 -17.28
C GLY A 54 -14.11 10.82 -16.03
N ILE A 55 -14.93 11.83 -15.71
CA ILE A 55 -14.73 12.72 -14.57
C ILE A 55 -15.37 12.12 -13.34
N ASN A 56 -14.60 11.98 -12.26
CA ASN A 56 -15.07 11.47 -10.98
C ASN A 56 -14.99 12.56 -9.90
N LYS A 57 -15.98 12.55 -9.00
CA LYS A 57 -15.94 13.36 -7.78
C LYS A 57 -14.99 12.75 -6.76
N ILE A 58 -14.34 13.63 -5.98
CA ILE A 58 -13.48 13.23 -4.89
C ILE A 58 -13.59 14.22 -3.72
N TYR A 59 -13.40 13.72 -2.51
CA TYR A 59 -13.42 14.51 -1.29
C TYR A 59 -12.32 14.04 -0.33
N GLY A 60 -12.02 14.84 0.70
CA GLY A 60 -10.88 14.60 1.61
C GLY A 60 -10.89 13.22 2.25
N GLY A 61 -12.04 12.73 2.73
CA GLY A 61 -12.14 11.38 3.30
C GLY A 61 -11.79 10.27 2.32
N LYS A 62 -12.20 10.43 1.03
CA LYS A 62 -11.84 9.44 0.00
C LYS A 62 -10.36 9.50 -0.38
N VAL A 63 -9.75 10.68 -0.34
CA VAL A 63 -8.28 10.80 -0.51
C VAL A 63 -7.55 10.11 0.64
N ALA A 64 -7.99 10.31 1.89
CA ALA A 64 -7.40 9.65 3.06
C ALA A 64 -7.53 8.13 2.97
N GLU A 65 -8.70 7.60 2.62
CA GLU A 65 -8.92 6.17 2.38
C GLU A 65 -7.97 5.62 1.31
N ASN A 66 -7.90 6.28 0.15
CA ASN A 66 -7.02 5.88 -0.95
C ASN A 66 -5.54 5.89 -0.51
N LEU A 67 -5.15 6.87 0.30
CA LEU A 67 -3.79 6.96 0.83
C LEU A 67 -3.49 5.81 1.78
N CYS A 68 -4.36 5.52 2.74
CA CYS A 68 -4.18 4.39 3.65
C CYS A 68 -4.05 3.06 2.90
N GLN A 69 -4.91 2.83 1.90
CA GLN A 69 -4.85 1.62 1.06
C GLN A 69 -3.55 1.56 0.24
N ALA A 70 -3.10 2.69 -0.30
CA ALA A 70 -1.86 2.75 -1.07
C ALA A 70 -0.63 2.48 -0.18
N VAL A 71 -0.59 3.03 1.03
CA VAL A 71 0.49 2.79 2.00
C VAL A 71 0.49 1.33 2.45
N ALA A 72 -0.67 0.75 2.77
CA ALA A 72 -0.79 -0.67 3.10
C ALA A 72 -0.25 -1.55 1.96
N ARG A 73 -0.54 -1.19 0.69
CA ARG A 73 0.00 -1.91 -0.47
C ARG A 73 1.52 -1.76 -0.61
N CYS A 74 2.11 -0.64 -0.18
CA CYS A 74 3.58 -0.50 -0.13
C CYS A 74 4.18 -1.50 0.86
N ILE A 75 3.59 -1.65 2.06
CA ILE A 75 4.05 -2.59 3.09
C ILE A 75 4.02 -4.02 2.56
N ILE A 76 2.86 -4.47 2.06
CA ILE A 76 2.70 -5.82 1.48
C ILE A 76 3.68 -6.04 0.31
N GLY A 77 3.90 -5.03 -0.51
CA GLY A 77 4.87 -5.10 -1.62
C GLY A 77 6.29 -5.36 -1.15
N GLU A 78 6.76 -4.69 -0.10
CA GLU A 78 8.08 -4.89 0.49
C GLU A 78 8.19 -6.28 1.14
N GLN A 79 7.14 -6.72 1.85
CA GLN A 79 7.07 -8.06 2.44
C GLN A 79 7.13 -9.17 1.39
N ILE A 80 6.41 -9.03 0.27
CA ILE A 80 6.48 -9.96 -0.87
C ILE A 80 7.90 -10.05 -1.41
N ILE A 81 8.57 -8.92 -1.62
CA ILE A 81 9.95 -8.88 -2.11
C ILE A 81 10.90 -9.61 -1.15
N GLU A 82 10.69 -9.47 0.16
CA GLU A 82 11.51 -10.16 1.15
C GLU A 82 11.25 -11.67 1.15
N ILE A 83 9.98 -12.09 1.11
CA ILE A 83 9.59 -13.50 1.07
C ILE A 83 10.11 -14.18 -0.21
N GLU A 84 10.01 -13.51 -1.37
CA GLU A 84 10.46 -14.01 -2.68
C GLU A 84 11.97 -14.30 -2.74
N LYS A 85 12.76 -13.79 -1.82
CA LYS A 85 14.19 -14.16 -1.74
C LYS A 85 14.41 -15.61 -1.39
N LYS A 86 13.43 -16.26 -0.75
CA LYS A 86 13.56 -17.63 -0.26
C LYS A 86 12.41 -18.54 -0.68
N TYR A 87 11.19 -18.05 -0.69
CA TYR A 87 10.00 -18.83 -1.04
C TYR A 87 9.13 -18.08 -2.04
N ARG A 88 8.71 -18.79 -3.07
CA ARG A 88 7.91 -18.22 -4.16
C ARG A 88 6.48 -17.89 -3.69
N VAL A 89 6.07 -16.65 -3.83
CA VAL A 89 4.68 -16.22 -3.62
C VAL A 89 3.86 -16.59 -4.86
N VAL A 90 2.85 -17.42 -4.68
CA VAL A 90 2.00 -17.91 -5.79
C VAL A 90 0.65 -17.22 -5.86
N LEU A 91 0.20 -16.63 -4.76
CA LEU A 91 -1.07 -15.93 -4.70
C LEU A 91 -1.00 -14.78 -3.69
N THR A 92 -1.69 -13.68 -4.00
CA THR A 92 -1.94 -12.59 -3.05
C THR A 92 -3.43 -12.24 -3.07
N VAL A 93 -4.05 -12.13 -1.91
CA VAL A 93 -5.44 -11.71 -1.75
C VAL A 93 -5.50 -10.63 -0.69
N HIS A 94 -5.76 -9.38 -1.10
CA HIS A 94 -5.70 -8.20 -0.24
C HIS A 94 -4.36 -8.06 0.49
N ASP A 95 -4.30 -8.37 1.75
CA ASP A 95 -3.15 -8.37 2.66
C ASP A 95 -2.62 -9.78 2.96
N ALA A 96 -3.24 -10.82 2.40
CA ALA A 96 -2.81 -12.20 2.55
C ALA A 96 -1.87 -12.63 1.41
N ILE A 97 -0.91 -13.49 1.75
CA ILE A 97 0.10 -14.05 0.85
C ILE A 97 0.06 -15.57 0.97
N ALA A 98 0.12 -16.28 -0.15
CA ALA A 98 0.28 -17.72 -0.15
C ALA A 98 1.55 -18.14 -0.90
N CYS A 99 2.30 -19.06 -0.29
CA CYS A 99 3.48 -19.69 -0.86
C CYS A 99 3.26 -21.19 -1.00
N VAL A 100 3.90 -21.80 -1.98
CA VAL A 100 3.99 -23.26 -2.10
C VAL A 100 5.42 -23.68 -1.80
N VAL A 101 5.57 -24.59 -0.85
CA VAL A 101 6.87 -25.03 -0.36
C VAL A 101 6.89 -26.56 -0.23
N PRO A 102 8.06 -27.23 -0.24
CA PRO A 102 8.16 -28.65 0.06
C PRO A 102 7.67 -28.97 1.47
N ASP A 103 7.03 -30.12 1.67
CA ASP A 103 6.46 -30.53 2.97
C ASP A 103 7.51 -30.53 4.09
N GLU A 104 8.74 -30.95 3.79
CA GLU A 104 9.86 -30.95 4.75
C GLU A 104 10.30 -29.56 5.18
N GLU A 105 10.02 -28.52 4.40
CA GLU A 105 10.35 -27.12 4.72
C GLU A 105 9.17 -26.36 5.30
N ALA A 106 7.96 -26.92 5.35
CA ALA A 106 6.72 -26.22 5.67
C ALA A 106 6.80 -25.40 6.98
N HIS A 107 7.31 -26.00 8.07
CA HIS A 107 7.44 -25.30 9.35
C HIS A 107 8.49 -24.17 9.31
N THR A 108 9.62 -24.40 8.64
CA THR A 108 10.67 -23.39 8.50
C THR A 108 10.22 -22.24 7.62
N ALA A 109 9.51 -22.56 6.54
CA ALA A 109 8.94 -21.58 5.63
C ALA A 109 7.89 -20.71 6.33
N ARG A 110 6.98 -21.33 7.10
CA ARG A 110 5.99 -20.61 7.89
C ARG A 110 6.64 -19.61 8.83
N ALA A 111 7.62 -20.04 9.63
CA ALA A 111 8.31 -19.16 10.57
C ALA A 111 9.00 -17.98 9.87
N TYR A 112 9.64 -18.22 8.73
CA TYR A 112 10.29 -17.18 7.93
C TYR A 112 9.26 -16.19 7.35
N ILE A 113 8.16 -16.69 6.80
CA ILE A 113 7.10 -15.85 6.22
C ILE A 113 6.46 -14.98 7.31
N GLU A 114 6.15 -15.56 8.48
CA GLU A 114 5.61 -14.80 9.63
C GLU A 114 6.59 -13.69 10.07
N GLU A 115 7.89 -13.97 10.14
CA GLU A 115 8.90 -12.96 10.45
C GLU A 115 8.92 -11.83 9.43
N CYS A 116 8.88 -12.15 8.13
CA CYS A 116 8.79 -11.15 7.08
C CYS A 116 7.53 -10.30 7.19
N MET A 117 6.37 -10.92 7.49
CA MET A 117 5.09 -10.23 7.60
C MET A 117 4.99 -9.34 8.85
N ARG A 118 5.70 -9.69 9.93
CA ARG A 118 5.77 -8.88 11.17
C ARG A 118 6.85 -7.81 11.14
N THR A 119 7.77 -7.87 10.18
CA THR A 119 8.86 -6.89 10.07
C THR A 119 8.35 -5.58 9.50
N PRO A 120 8.43 -4.47 10.25
CA PRO A 120 8.02 -3.16 9.76
C PRO A 120 8.96 -2.64 8.67
N PRO A 121 8.46 -1.85 7.72
CA PRO A 121 9.29 -1.24 6.70
C PRO A 121 10.25 -0.22 7.30
N ARG A 122 11.38 0.03 6.63
CA ARG A 122 12.42 0.97 7.10
C ARG A 122 11.92 2.40 7.27
N TRP A 123 10.94 2.80 6.47
CA TRP A 123 10.33 4.13 6.51
C TRP A 123 9.25 4.29 7.60
N ALA A 124 8.85 3.20 8.29
CA ALA A 124 7.94 3.21 9.44
C ALA A 124 8.35 2.13 10.47
N PRO A 125 9.50 2.26 11.12
CA PRO A 125 10.07 1.20 11.96
C PRO A 125 9.26 0.93 13.25
N GLU A 126 8.41 1.86 13.66
CA GLU A 126 7.56 1.71 14.85
C GLU A 126 6.14 1.20 14.51
N LEU A 127 5.87 0.87 13.23
CA LEU A 127 4.56 0.39 12.83
C LEU A 127 4.29 -0.99 13.43
N PRO A 128 3.25 -1.17 14.27
CA PRO A 128 2.92 -2.47 14.83
C PRO A 128 2.29 -3.35 13.77
N LEU A 129 3.01 -4.35 13.31
CA LEU A 129 2.53 -5.35 12.36
C LEU A 129 2.40 -6.69 13.04
N ASP A 130 1.36 -7.42 12.70
CA ASP A 130 1.15 -8.81 13.10
C ASP A 130 0.52 -9.60 11.96
N CYS A 131 0.59 -10.93 12.01
CA CYS A 131 -0.02 -11.81 11.04
C CYS A 131 -0.47 -13.12 11.69
N GLU A 132 -1.51 -13.69 11.13
CA GLU A 132 -1.91 -15.07 11.35
C GLU A 132 -1.49 -15.92 10.15
N SER A 133 -1.17 -17.18 10.38
CA SER A 133 -0.76 -18.07 9.29
C SER A 133 -1.33 -19.48 9.48
N GLY A 134 -1.67 -20.11 8.36
CA GLY A 134 -2.09 -21.50 8.26
C GLY A 134 -1.13 -22.31 7.38
N MET A 135 -1.19 -23.64 7.51
CA MET A 135 -0.52 -24.60 6.61
C MET A 135 -1.48 -25.73 6.30
N ALA A 136 -1.64 -26.04 5.03
CA ALA A 136 -2.45 -27.15 4.59
C ALA A 136 -1.95 -27.68 3.21
N GLN A 137 -2.47 -28.83 2.78
CA GLN A 137 -2.17 -29.40 1.46
C GLN A 137 -2.85 -28.65 0.31
N ASN A 138 -3.83 -27.80 0.61
CA ASN A 138 -4.50 -26.93 -0.34
C ASN A 138 -4.91 -25.61 0.30
N TYR A 139 -5.09 -24.58 -0.51
CA TYR A 139 -5.40 -23.21 -0.03
C TYR A 139 -6.74 -23.10 0.70
N GLY A 140 -7.71 -23.98 0.40
CA GLY A 140 -9.04 -23.92 1.02
C GLY A 140 -9.07 -24.43 2.46
N ASP A 141 -8.01 -25.08 2.91
CA ASP A 141 -7.89 -25.68 4.25
C ASP A 141 -6.91 -24.90 5.16
N CYS A 142 -6.37 -23.77 4.66
CA CYS A 142 -5.48 -22.88 5.41
C CYS A 142 -6.26 -21.94 6.35
#